data_044a697e32e41f2c59a7121e888db621
#
_entry.id   044a697e32e41f2c59a7121e888db621
#
_cell.length_a   1.000
_cell.length_b   1.000
_cell.length_c   1.000
_cell.angle_alpha   90.00
_cell.angle_beta   90.00
_cell.angle_gamma   90.00
#
_symmetry.space_group_name_H-M   'P 1'
#
loop_
_entity.id
_entity.type
_entity.pdbx_description
1 polymer ?
#
loop_
_entity_poly.entity_id
_entity_poly.type
_entity_poly.pdbx_seq_one_letter_code
_entity_poly.pdbx_strand_id
1 'polypeptide(L)'
;MRVISGKARGIVLRTPNGMETRPTADRVKEALFSIIQFELPCARVLDLFAGTGQLGIEAISRGASFAQFVDAREDACRLIRENLKRTAFENQANVVRCDYANYLAKCKDKFNIILLDPPYIEVFLENALKMITEIDILQSGGIIVTERPLEKELSFDFPGFTRSKDYKYGKTVLTLFRKD
;
A
#
# COMPACT_ATOMS: atom_id res chain seq x y z
N MET A 1 7.14 15.09 -2.24
CA MET A 1 6.23 14.13 -1.53
C MET A 1 6.39 14.30 -0.04
N ARG A 2 5.32 14.26 0.76
CA ARG A 2 5.37 14.46 2.22
C ARG A 2 4.38 13.55 2.94
N VAL A 3 4.61 13.33 4.23
CA VAL A 3 3.63 12.71 5.12
C VAL A 3 2.50 13.70 5.38
N ILE A 4 1.25 13.27 5.17
CA ILE A 4 0.08 14.17 5.20
C ILE A 4 -0.46 14.34 6.63
N SER A 5 -0.48 13.25 7.40
CA SER A 5 -1.11 13.27 8.72
C SER A 5 -0.38 12.37 9.73
N GLY A 6 -0.75 12.45 11.00
CA GLY A 6 -0.23 11.62 12.07
C GLY A 6 1.09 12.10 12.65
N LYS A 7 1.83 11.18 13.27
CA LYS A 7 3.05 11.45 14.07
C LYS A 7 4.18 12.12 13.28
N ALA A 8 4.31 11.78 11.97
CA ALA A 8 5.35 12.32 11.09
C ALA A 8 4.81 13.38 10.12
N ARG A 9 3.65 13.99 10.39
CA ARG A 9 3.02 15.01 9.53
C ARG A 9 4.01 16.11 9.12
N GLY A 10 4.04 16.40 7.81
CA GLY A 10 4.86 17.46 7.23
C GLY A 10 6.27 17.04 6.87
N ILE A 11 6.76 15.88 7.33
CA ILE A 11 8.09 15.38 6.96
C ILE A 11 8.12 15.11 5.45
N VAL A 12 9.10 15.71 4.79
CA VAL A 12 9.33 15.52 3.34
C VAL A 12 10.06 14.22 3.12
N LEU A 13 9.47 13.33 2.33
CA LEU A 13 10.07 12.07 1.90
C LEU A 13 10.95 12.30 0.67
N ARG A 14 12.04 11.58 0.59
CA ARG A 14 12.88 11.53 -0.62
C ARG A 14 12.14 10.80 -1.73
N THR A 15 12.33 11.27 -2.94
CA THR A 15 11.81 10.68 -4.18
C THR A 15 12.96 10.46 -5.16
N PRO A 16 12.83 9.56 -6.13
CA PRO A 16 13.80 9.47 -7.23
C PRO A 16 13.95 10.81 -7.95
N ASN A 17 15.15 11.11 -8.45
CA ASN A 17 15.42 12.34 -9.20
C ASN A 17 14.45 12.47 -10.39
N GLY A 18 13.84 13.65 -10.56
CA GLY A 18 12.90 13.94 -11.65
C GLY A 18 11.44 13.52 -11.39
N MET A 19 11.13 12.90 -10.25
CA MET A 19 9.75 12.66 -9.82
C MET A 19 9.31 13.76 -8.85
N GLU A 20 8.89 14.90 -9.39
CA GLU A 20 8.15 15.87 -8.59
C GLU A 20 6.77 15.30 -8.24
N THR A 21 6.36 15.51 -6.99
CA THR A 21 5.03 15.10 -6.52
C THR A 21 3.95 15.88 -7.25
N ARG A 22 3.13 15.17 -8.01
CA ARG A 22 1.92 15.77 -8.59
C ARG A 22 0.91 16.04 -7.47
N PRO A 23 0.29 17.22 -7.41
CA PRO A 23 -0.77 17.52 -6.44
C PRO A 23 -1.92 16.49 -6.43
N THR A 24 -2.15 15.82 -7.56
CA THR A 24 -3.12 14.74 -7.71
C THR A 24 -2.75 13.53 -6.84
N ALA A 25 -1.48 13.14 -6.81
CA ALA A 25 -1.02 11.99 -6.02
C ALA A 25 -1.21 12.23 -4.50
N ASP A 26 -0.95 13.43 -4.01
CA ASP A 26 -1.18 13.77 -2.59
C ASP A 26 -2.68 13.73 -2.24
N ARG A 27 -3.57 14.17 -3.16
CA ARG A 27 -5.04 14.09 -2.97
C ARG A 27 -5.56 12.66 -2.96
N VAL A 28 -5.06 11.80 -3.86
CA VAL A 28 -5.43 10.38 -3.89
C VAL A 28 -5.01 9.70 -2.61
N LYS A 29 -3.76 9.93 -2.15
CA LYS A 29 -3.25 9.42 -0.89
C LYS A 29 -4.07 9.89 0.31
N GLU A 30 -4.42 11.18 0.38
CA GLU A 30 -5.27 11.73 1.44
C GLU A 30 -6.65 11.07 1.46
N ALA A 31 -7.26 10.90 0.28
CA ALA A 31 -8.54 10.23 0.14
C ALA A 31 -8.48 8.75 0.56
N LEU A 32 -7.46 8.02 0.11
CA LEU A 32 -7.23 6.63 0.51
C LEU A 32 -7.22 6.52 2.04
N PHE A 33 -6.38 7.29 2.70
CA PHE A 33 -6.23 7.23 4.15
C PHE A 33 -7.42 7.80 4.92
N SER A 34 -8.24 8.65 4.32
CA SER A 34 -9.52 9.08 4.90
C SER A 34 -10.56 7.96 4.86
N ILE A 35 -10.58 7.16 3.78
CA ILE A 35 -11.49 6.03 3.65
C ILE A 35 -11.18 4.95 4.70
N ILE A 36 -9.90 4.64 4.92
CA ILE A 36 -9.47 3.56 5.82
C ILE A 36 -9.06 4.02 7.22
N GLN A 37 -9.37 5.27 7.61
CA GLN A 37 -8.85 5.88 8.83
C GLN A 37 -9.12 5.08 10.11
N PHE A 38 -10.25 4.39 10.19
CA PHE A 38 -10.64 3.59 11.35
C PHE A 38 -10.01 2.20 11.38
N GLU A 39 -9.41 1.76 10.28
CA GLU A 39 -8.72 0.47 10.15
C GLU A 39 -7.23 0.55 10.53
N LEU A 40 -6.67 1.79 10.62
CA LEU A 40 -5.24 2.02 10.82
C LEU A 40 -4.74 1.77 12.25
N PRO A 41 -5.47 2.14 13.33
CA PRO A 41 -4.95 1.98 14.66
C PRO A 41 -4.54 0.54 14.96
N CYS A 42 -3.27 0.35 15.38
CA CYS A 42 -2.67 -0.96 15.68
C CYS A 42 -2.56 -1.94 14.51
N ALA A 43 -2.91 -1.53 13.29
CA ALA A 43 -2.88 -2.41 12.11
C ALA A 43 -1.45 -2.84 11.74
N ARG A 44 -1.33 -4.08 11.24
CA ARG A 44 -0.19 -4.56 10.48
C ARG A 44 -0.47 -4.37 9.01
N VAL A 45 0.38 -3.62 8.33
CA VAL A 45 0.19 -3.21 6.93
C VAL A 45 1.20 -3.89 6.02
N LEU A 46 0.77 -4.36 4.85
CA LEU A 46 1.64 -4.77 3.75
C LEU A 46 1.54 -3.75 2.62
N ASP A 47 2.65 -3.13 2.26
CA ASP A 47 2.83 -2.27 1.08
C ASP A 47 3.59 -3.09 0.03
N LEU A 48 2.85 -3.71 -0.91
CA LEU A 48 3.39 -4.78 -1.75
C LEU A 48 4.16 -4.27 -2.98
N PHE A 49 3.93 -3.01 -3.38
CA PHE A 49 4.64 -2.33 -4.47
C PHE A 49 5.16 -0.98 -3.97
N ALA A 50 6.02 -1.05 -2.94
CA ALA A 50 6.22 0.07 -2.02
C ALA A 50 6.90 1.32 -2.61
N GLY A 51 7.66 1.20 -3.69
CA GLY A 51 8.27 2.34 -4.39
C GLY A 51 9.11 3.24 -3.47
N THR A 52 8.55 4.39 -3.09
CA THR A 52 9.19 5.32 -2.13
C THR A 52 8.86 5.02 -0.67
N GLY A 53 7.97 4.07 -0.41
CA GLY A 53 7.44 3.75 0.90
C GLY A 53 6.36 4.72 1.40
N GLN A 54 5.85 5.59 0.54
CA GLN A 54 4.94 6.66 0.96
C GLN A 54 3.65 6.17 1.62
N LEU A 55 3.08 5.06 1.13
CA LEU A 55 1.82 4.54 1.66
C LEU A 55 2.04 3.86 3.01
N GLY A 56 3.01 2.95 3.11
CA GLY A 56 3.32 2.29 4.37
C GLY A 56 3.78 3.27 5.47
N ILE A 57 4.59 4.29 5.11
CA ILE A 57 5.03 5.34 6.05
C ILE A 57 3.82 6.19 6.51
N GLU A 58 2.92 6.56 5.61
CA GLU A 58 1.70 7.28 5.98
C GLU A 58 0.83 6.44 6.93
N ALA A 59 0.72 5.11 6.68
CA ALA A 59 -0.02 4.20 7.56
C ALA A 59 0.56 4.19 8.98
N ILE A 60 1.88 4.04 9.12
CA ILE A 60 2.56 4.09 10.44
C ILE A 60 2.32 5.45 11.10
N SER A 61 2.47 6.53 10.36
CA SER A 61 2.25 7.89 10.88
C SER A 61 0.84 8.08 11.45
N ARG A 62 -0.16 7.42 10.88
CA ARG A 62 -1.57 7.45 11.31
C ARG A 62 -1.93 6.40 12.36
N GLY A 63 -0.98 5.61 12.84
CA GLY A 63 -1.18 4.71 13.98
C GLY A 63 -1.12 3.22 13.68
N ALA A 64 -0.76 2.81 12.46
CA ALA A 64 -0.41 1.41 12.20
C ALA A 64 0.77 1.00 13.10
N SER A 65 0.71 -0.22 13.63
CA SER A 65 1.74 -0.74 14.52
C SER A 65 2.99 -1.16 13.77
N PHE A 66 2.81 -1.60 12.54
CA PHE A 66 3.89 -2.15 11.72
C PHE A 66 3.55 -2.04 10.23
N ALA A 67 4.56 -1.79 9.39
CA ALA A 67 4.45 -1.90 7.95
C ALA A 67 5.56 -2.77 7.36
N GLN A 68 5.15 -3.74 6.55
CA GLN A 68 6.02 -4.52 5.69
C GLN A 68 6.07 -3.87 4.32
N PHE A 69 7.26 -3.51 3.86
CA PHE A 69 7.49 -2.93 2.53
C PHE A 69 8.13 -3.98 1.62
N VAL A 70 7.58 -4.13 0.42
CA VAL A 70 8.11 -5.05 -0.60
C VAL A 70 8.26 -4.28 -1.90
N ASP A 71 9.45 -4.34 -2.49
CA ASP A 71 9.72 -3.84 -3.84
C ASP A 71 10.83 -4.68 -4.48
N ALA A 72 10.74 -4.93 -5.79
CA ALA A 72 11.73 -5.72 -6.52
C ALA A 72 13.03 -4.94 -6.74
N ARG A 73 12.98 -3.60 -6.75
CA ARG A 73 14.10 -2.73 -7.07
C ARG A 73 14.92 -2.38 -5.83
N GLU A 74 16.24 -2.47 -5.97
CA GLU A 74 17.17 -2.13 -4.90
C GLU A 74 17.19 -0.64 -4.56
N ASP A 75 17.08 0.22 -5.57
CA ASP A 75 17.03 1.67 -5.38
C ASP A 75 15.78 2.09 -4.61
N ALA A 76 14.63 1.47 -4.87
CA ALA A 76 13.40 1.66 -4.12
C ALA A 76 13.57 1.24 -2.65
N CYS A 77 14.09 0.03 -2.40
CA CYS A 77 14.33 -0.45 -1.04
C CYS A 77 15.30 0.43 -0.25
N ARG A 78 16.36 0.96 -0.90
CA ARG A 78 17.26 1.92 -0.28
C ARG A 78 16.52 3.21 0.08
N LEU A 79 15.73 3.73 -0.85
CA LEU A 79 14.95 4.95 -0.65
C LEU A 79 13.93 4.82 0.49
N ILE A 80 13.24 3.67 0.57
CA ILE A 80 12.33 3.37 1.68
C ILE A 80 13.08 3.43 3.02
N ARG A 81 14.24 2.80 3.14
CA ARG A 81 15.04 2.83 4.38
C ARG A 81 15.48 4.24 4.76
N GLU A 82 15.87 5.06 3.79
CA GLU A 82 16.18 6.47 4.02
C GLU A 82 14.97 7.26 4.52
N ASN A 83 13.79 7.01 3.95
CA ASN A 83 12.55 7.66 4.35
C ASN A 83 12.08 7.21 5.74
N LEU A 84 12.23 5.93 6.08
CA LEU A 84 11.96 5.41 7.42
C LEU A 84 12.86 6.08 8.47
N LYS A 85 14.15 6.26 8.16
CA LYS A 85 15.10 7.00 9.00
C LYS A 85 14.67 8.45 9.25
N ARG A 86 14.22 9.12 8.19
CA ARG A 86 13.75 10.53 8.27
C ARG A 86 12.51 10.69 9.15
N THR A 87 11.67 9.68 9.18
CA THR A 87 10.42 9.65 9.96
C THR A 87 10.56 8.99 11.32
N ALA A 88 11.73 8.42 11.64
CA ALA A 88 12.02 7.64 12.85
C ALA A 88 11.09 6.42 13.04
N PHE A 89 10.72 5.76 11.92
CA PHE A 89 9.85 4.58 11.92
C PHE A 89 10.58 3.25 11.66
N GLU A 90 11.91 3.22 11.74
CA GLU A 90 12.73 2.04 11.46
C GLU A 90 12.32 0.82 12.30
N ASN A 91 11.96 1.03 13.56
CA ASN A 91 11.56 -0.03 14.48
C ASN A 91 10.12 -0.55 14.25
N GLN A 92 9.34 0.12 13.44
CA GLN A 92 7.95 -0.25 13.08
C GLN A 92 7.84 -0.76 11.64
N ALA A 93 8.98 -1.08 11.01
CA ALA A 93 9.03 -1.39 9.59
C ALA A 93 10.01 -2.52 9.28
N ASN A 94 9.70 -3.28 8.24
CA ASN A 94 10.63 -4.17 7.60
C ASN A 94 10.61 -3.93 6.07
N VAL A 95 11.79 -3.97 5.44
CA VAL A 95 11.94 -3.72 3.99
C VAL A 95 12.59 -4.92 3.34
N VAL A 96 11.84 -5.59 2.47
CA VAL A 96 12.26 -6.76 1.73
C VAL A 96 12.40 -6.43 0.25
N ARG A 97 13.60 -6.65 -0.30
CA ARG A 97 13.81 -6.64 -1.74
C ARG A 97 13.38 -7.97 -2.30
N CYS A 98 12.23 -8.02 -2.95
CA CYS A 98 11.69 -9.22 -3.57
C CYS A 98 10.67 -8.86 -4.64
N ASP A 99 10.56 -9.68 -5.67
CA ASP A 99 9.40 -9.65 -6.54
C ASP A 99 8.13 -10.02 -5.75
N TYR A 100 7.01 -9.37 -6.05
CA TYR A 100 5.76 -9.54 -5.30
C TYR A 100 5.26 -10.99 -5.27
N ALA A 101 5.36 -11.72 -6.38
CA ALA A 101 4.89 -13.10 -6.46
C ALA A 101 5.76 -14.04 -5.62
N ASN A 102 7.10 -13.86 -5.69
CA ASN A 102 8.03 -14.61 -4.86
C ASN A 102 7.88 -14.29 -3.36
N TYR A 103 7.56 -13.04 -3.02
CA TYR A 103 7.25 -12.66 -1.65
C TYR A 103 5.98 -13.35 -1.16
N LEU A 104 4.89 -13.22 -1.91
CA LEU A 104 3.60 -13.83 -1.57
C LEU A 104 3.71 -15.36 -1.42
N ALA A 105 4.41 -16.04 -2.33
CA ALA A 105 4.56 -17.49 -2.28
C ALA A 105 5.25 -18.01 -1.00
N LYS A 106 5.99 -17.15 -0.28
CA LYS A 106 6.71 -17.50 0.96
C LYS A 106 6.17 -16.83 2.20
N CYS A 107 5.21 -15.91 2.04
CA CYS A 107 4.66 -15.13 3.13
C CYS A 107 3.84 -16.00 4.07
N LYS A 108 4.16 -15.91 5.37
CA LYS A 108 3.40 -16.57 6.46
C LYS A 108 2.82 -15.56 7.45
N ASP A 109 3.19 -14.29 7.28
CA ASP A 109 2.68 -13.21 8.12
C ASP A 109 1.21 -12.92 7.78
N LYS A 110 0.49 -12.42 8.79
CA LYS A 110 -0.89 -11.93 8.64
C LYS A 110 -0.90 -10.41 8.72
N PHE A 111 -1.74 -9.80 7.88
CA PHE A 111 -1.92 -8.36 7.81
C PHE A 111 -3.38 -7.96 8.01
N ASN A 112 -3.60 -6.78 8.55
CA ASN A 112 -4.93 -6.18 8.64
C ASN A 112 -5.26 -5.39 7.37
N ILE A 113 -4.21 -4.78 6.75
CA ILE A 113 -4.35 -3.95 5.56
C ILE A 113 -3.28 -4.36 4.55
N ILE A 114 -3.68 -4.56 3.30
CA ILE A 114 -2.77 -4.77 2.16
C ILE A 114 -2.99 -3.63 1.17
N LEU A 115 -1.93 -2.91 0.84
CA LEU A 115 -1.92 -1.80 -0.11
C LEU A 115 -1.31 -2.29 -1.43
N LEU A 116 -2.03 -2.09 -2.54
CA LEU A 116 -1.64 -2.49 -3.88
C LEU A 116 -1.67 -1.27 -4.82
N ASP A 117 -0.50 -0.69 -5.06
CA ASP A 117 -0.26 0.37 -6.06
C ASP A 117 0.81 -0.09 -7.06
N PRO A 118 0.51 -1.12 -7.89
CA PRO A 118 1.46 -1.67 -8.82
C PRO A 118 1.76 -0.69 -9.94
N PRO A 119 2.94 -0.78 -10.60
CA PRO A 119 3.15 -0.11 -11.88
C PRO A 119 2.05 -0.54 -12.86
N TYR A 120 1.63 0.38 -13.75
CA TYR A 120 0.48 0.21 -14.67
C TYR A 120 0.69 -0.91 -15.73
N ILE A 121 1.27 -2.04 -15.34
CA ILE A 121 1.39 -3.26 -16.13
C ILE A 121 0.14 -4.11 -15.89
N GLU A 122 -0.52 -4.51 -16.97
CA GLU A 122 -1.92 -4.99 -16.98
C GLU A 122 -2.25 -6.16 -16.05
N VAL A 123 -1.29 -7.02 -15.76
CA VAL A 123 -1.54 -8.27 -15.03
C VAL A 123 -1.12 -8.27 -13.55
N PHE A 124 -0.38 -7.26 -13.08
CA PHE A 124 0.18 -7.31 -11.73
C PHE A 124 -0.87 -7.22 -10.64
N LEU A 125 -1.85 -6.34 -10.80
CA LEU A 125 -2.90 -6.15 -9.80
C LEU A 125 -3.78 -7.39 -9.65
N GLU A 126 -4.26 -7.95 -10.76
CA GLU A 126 -5.13 -9.12 -10.76
C GLU A 126 -4.41 -10.36 -10.22
N ASN A 127 -3.16 -10.58 -10.65
CA ASN A 127 -2.35 -11.69 -10.16
C ASN A 127 -2.05 -11.56 -8.66
N ALA A 128 -1.72 -10.35 -8.18
CA ALA A 128 -1.49 -10.12 -6.76
C ALA A 128 -2.75 -10.39 -5.94
N LEU A 129 -3.91 -9.89 -6.38
CA LEU A 129 -5.20 -10.13 -5.73
C LEU A 129 -5.50 -11.63 -5.67
N LYS A 130 -5.38 -12.35 -6.79
CA LYS A 130 -5.58 -13.80 -6.84
C LYS A 130 -4.68 -14.53 -5.84
N MET A 131 -3.38 -14.27 -5.86
CA MET A 131 -2.44 -14.89 -4.92
C MET A 131 -2.80 -14.59 -3.47
N ILE A 132 -3.13 -13.33 -3.13
CA ILE A 132 -3.48 -12.93 -1.75
C ILE A 132 -4.69 -13.69 -1.24
N THR A 133 -5.70 -13.93 -2.09
CA THR A 133 -6.90 -14.65 -1.69
C THR A 133 -6.65 -16.15 -1.49
N GLU A 134 -5.72 -16.72 -2.27
CA GLU A 134 -5.37 -18.14 -2.18
C GLU A 134 -4.51 -18.48 -0.95
N ILE A 135 -3.62 -17.57 -0.52
CA ILE A 135 -2.63 -17.84 0.53
C ILE A 135 -3.07 -17.38 1.94
N ASP A 136 -4.22 -16.78 2.05
CA ASP A 136 -4.83 -16.39 3.34
C ASP A 136 -3.92 -15.54 4.26
N ILE A 137 -3.26 -14.53 3.71
CA ILE A 137 -2.41 -13.59 4.49
C ILE A 137 -3.17 -12.38 5.04
N LEU A 138 -4.43 -12.22 4.72
CA LEU A 138 -5.28 -11.16 5.26
C LEU A 138 -6.07 -11.69 6.47
N GLN A 139 -6.09 -10.93 7.56
CA GLN A 139 -6.91 -11.23 8.73
C GLN A 139 -8.40 -11.17 8.37
N SER A 140 -9.25 -11.90 9.11
CA SER A 140 -10.71 -11.74 9.01
C SER A 140 -11.09 -10.29 9.32
N GLY A 141 -12.01 -9.72 8.55
CA GLY A 141 -12.35 -8.30 8.60
C GLY A 141 -11.30 -7.35 8.03
N GLY A 142 -10.12 -7.86 7.66
CA GLY A 142 -9.06 -7.06 7.04
C GLY A 142 -9.43 -6.55 5.64
N ILE A 143 -8.66 -5.59 5.15
CA ILE A 143 -8.94 -4.92 3.88
C ILE A 143 -7.75 -4.98 2.91
N ILE A 144 -8.06 -5.10 1.63
CA ILE A 144 -7.14 -4.83 0.54
C ILE A 144 -7.55 -3.50 -0.10
N VAL A 145 -6.61 -2.60 -0.30
CA VAL A 145 -6.82 -1.34 -1.02
C VAL A 145 -6.03 -1.38 -2.31
N THR A 146 -6.70 -1.15 -3.43
CA THR A 146 -6.06 -1.12 -4.75
C THR A 146 -6.11 0.27 -5.33
N GLU A 147 -5.02 0.67 -6.00
CA GLU A 147 -4.97 1.83 -6.87
C GLU A 147 -4.81 1.38 -8.32
N ARG A 148 -5.61 1.96 -9.22
CA ARG A 148 -5.57 1.64 -10.66
C ARG A 148 -5.98 2.83 -11.54
N PRO A 149 -5.59 2.85 -12.82
CA PRO A 149 -6.10 3.83 -13.78
C PRO A 149 -7.62 3.67 -14.01
N LEU A 150 -8.29 4.78 -14.28
CA LEU A 150 -9.74 4.81 -14.54
C LEU A 150 -10.14 3.98 -15.77
N GLU A 151 -9.27 3.92 -16.79
CA GLU A 151 -9.52 3.18 -18.03
C GLU A 151 -9.44 1.65 -17.85
N LYS A 152 -8.88 1.18 -16.72
CA LYS A 152 -8.74 -0.24 -16.45
C LYS A 152 -9.88 -0.70 -15.56
N GLU A 153 -10.72 -1.57 -16.10
CA GLU A 153 -11.69 -2.29 -15.28
C GLU A 153 -11.00 -3.36 -14.45
N LEU A 154 -11.45 -3.54 -13.22
CA LEU A 154 -10.99 -4.59 -12.35
C LEU A 154 -12.10 -5.62 -12.21
N SER A 155 -11.97 -6.73 -12.94
CA SER A 155 -12.84 -7.88 -12.79
C SER A 155 -12.28 -8.78 -11.69
N PHE A 156 -12.76 -8.57 -10.48
CA PHE A 156 -12.35 -9.35 -9.31
C PHE A 156 -13.60 -9.72 -8.51
N ASP A 157 -13.89 -11.00 -8.52
CA ASP A 157 -14.95 -11.59 -7.70
C ASP A 157 -14.38 -12.87 -7.08
N PHE A 158 -14.14 -12.84 -5.76
CA PHE A 158 -13.59 -13.98 -5.05
C PHE A 158 -14.46 -14.31 -3.82
N PRO A 159 -14.78 -15.59 -3.63
CA PRO A 159 -15.51 -16.03 -2.44
C PRO A 159 -14.79 -15.61 -1.15
N GLY A 160 -15.55 -15.12 -0.18
CA GLY A 160 -15.01 -14.65 1.11
C GLY A 160 -14.45 -13.23 1.08
N PHE A 161 -14.71 -12.47 0.00
CA PHE A 161 -14.36 -11.07 -0.10
C PHE A 161 -15.53 -10.22 -0.61
N THR A 162 -15.86 -9.19 0.12
CA THR A 162 -16.84 -8.19 -0.30
C THR A 162 -16.13 -7.00 -0.93
N ARG A 163 -16.45 -6.70 -2.22
CA ARG A 163 -15.95 -5.51 -2.92
C ARG A 163 -16.77 -4.29 -2.52
N SER A 164 -16.10 -3.19 -2.17
CA SER A 164 -16.72 -1.87 -2.01
C SER A 164 -17.00 -1.20 -3.37
N LYS A 165 -17.66 -0.03 -3.31
CA LYS A 165 -17.76 0.85 -4.48
C LYS A 165 -16.38 1.38 -4.89
N ASP A 166 -16.25 1.73 -6.18
CA ASP A 166 -15.09 2.42 -6.71
C ASP A 166 -15.11 3.91 -6.32
N TYR A 167 -13.99 4.40 -5.80
CA TYR A 167 -13.78 5.81 -5.48
C TYR A 167 -12.90 6.44 -6.56
N LYS A 168 -13.48 7.34 -7.37
CA LYS A 168 -12.81 7.95 -8.53
C LYS A 168 -12.19 9.30 -8.18
N TYR A 169 -10.90 9.46 -8.46
CA TYR A 169 -10.13 10.69 -8.26
C TYR A 169 -9.34 11.02 -9.54
N GLY A 170 -9.93 11.85 -10.40
CA GLY A 170 -9.36 12.19 -11.70
C GLY A 170 -9.19 10.94 -12.57
N LYS A 171 -7.93 10.57 -12.88
CA LYS A 171 -7.59 9.37 -13.66
C LYS A 171 -7.31 8.13 -12.82
N THR A 172 -7.45 8.23 -11.51
CA THR A 172 -7.17 7.14 -10.56
C THR A 172 -8.46 6.64 -9.92
N VAL A 173 -8.53 5.35 -9.70
CA VAL A 173 -9.63 4.68 -8.97
C VAL A 173 -9.04 3.90 -7.80
N LEU A 174 -9.61 4.13 -6.62
CA LEU A 174 -9.38 3.31 -5.43
C LEU A 174 -10.54 2.34 -5.27
N THR A 175 -10.21 1.06 -5.04
CA THR A 175 -11.20 0.02 -4.73
C THR A 175 -10.75 -0.71 -3.47
N LEU A 176 -11.70 -1.00 -2.58
CA LEU A 176 -11.45 -1.78 -1.38
C LEU A 176 -12.12 -3.14 -1.50
N PHE A 177 -11.44 -4.16 -0.98
CA PHE A 177 -11.99 -5.49 -0.76
C PHE A 177 -11.85 -5.80 0.72
N ARG A 178 -12.95 -6.23 1.36
CA ARG A 178 -12.95 -6.67 2.75
C ARG A 178 -13.07 -8.18 2.78
N LYS A 179 -12.23 -8.81 3.58
CA LYS A 179 -12.36 -10.23 3.88
C LYS A 179 -13.48 -10.44 4.90
N ASP A 180 -14.38 -11.36 4.61
CA ASP A 180 -15.53 -11.73 5.44
C ASP A 180 -15.10 -12.40 6.75
#